data_86e83ffbd45226b9b5ea7fc55ab7ae7b
#
_entry.id   86e83ffbd45226b9b5ea7fc55ab7ae7b
#
_cell.length_a   1.000
_cell.length_b   1.000
_cell.length_c   1.000
_cell.angle_alpha   90.00
_cell.angle_beta   90.00
_cell.angle_gamma   90.00
#
_symmetry.space_group_name_H-M   'P 1'
#
loop_
_entity.id
_entity.type
_entity.pdbx_description
1 polymer ?
#
loop_
_entity_poly.entity_id
_entity_poly.type
_entity_poly.pdbx_seq_one_letter_code
_entity_poly.pdbx_strand_id
1 'polypeptide(L)'
;MKGTAVYLAGSTKSVPMALAHNLKHNRALHDHIIVVTLKVDEDRAIVPDSERVSFQTRGPKFCKVDSHEEFPSVLSVTGRFGFREKQNVFPVLEKAYQELGINPNPLETTYFLSRETIVRATTGFSLNAVQEKLFEVLNRNSLSATAYFNLPPGRVVELG
;
A
#
# COMPACT_ATOMS: atom_id res chain seq x y z
N MET A 1 -7.00 5.58 16.76
CA MET A 1 -7.43 4.18 17.00
C MET A 1 -6.20 3.36 17.32
N LYS A 2 -6.24 2.54 18.36
CA LYS A 2 -5.12 1.65 18.66
C LYS A 2 -4.82 0.69 17.50
N GLY A 3 -3.54 0.45 17.23
CA GLY A 3 -3.09 -0.49 16.22
C GLY A 3 -2.34 0.14 15.06
N THR A 4 -2.06 -0.68 14.05
CA THR A 4 -1.29 -0.31 12.87
C THR A 4 -2.13 -0.41 11.60
N ALA A 5 -2.14 0.65 10.82
CA ALA A 5 -2.71 0.65 9.48
C ALA A 5 -1.60 0.58 8.43
N VAL A 6 -1.67 -0.38 7.54
CA VAL A 6 -0.75 -0.56 6.42
C VAL A 6 -1.47 -0.20 5.12
N TYR A 7 -1.03 0.86 4.46
CA TYR A 7 -1.59 1.30 3.18
C TYR A 7 -0.65 0.90 2.04
N LEU A 8 -1.14 0.09 1.11
CA LEU A 8 -0.40 -0.21 -0.11
C LEU A 8 -0.62 0.90 -1.13
N ALA A 9 0.47 1.42 -1.68
CA ALA A 9 0.48 2.52 -2.63
C ALA A 9 1.29 2.16 -3.88
N GLY A 10 0.77 2.53 -5.04
CA GLY A 10 1.49 2.34 -6.31
C GLY A 10 2.65 3.34 -6.50
N SER A 11 2.66 4.44 -5.74
CA SER A 11 3.68 5.49 -5.86
C SER A 11 4.06 6.04 -4.49
N THR A 12 5.35 6.36 -4.33
CA THR A 12 5.88 7.05 -3.15
C THR A 12 5.66 8.57 -3.17
N LYS A 13 5.24 9.13 -4.30
CA LYS A 13 5.15 10.60 -4.48
C LYS A 13 3.80 11.18 -4.07
N SER A 14 2.76 10.36 -4.01
CA SER A 14 1.38 10.78 -3.70
C SER A 14 0.90 10.16 -2.39
N VAL A 15 -0.11 10.79 -1.80
CA VAL A 15 -0.85 10.20 -0.69
C VAL A 15 -1.62 8.98 -1.21
N PRO A 16 -1.57 7.81 -0.55
CA PRO A 16 -2.35 6.65 -0.97
C PRO A 16 -3.84 6.99 -1.04
N MET A 17 -4.50 6.61 -2.14
CA MET A 17 -5.92 6.88 -2.31
C MET A 17 -6.74 6.25 -1.17
N ALA A 18 -6.40 5.03 -0.78
CA ALA A 18 -7.05 4.35 0.36
C ALA A 18 -6.91 5.15 1.67
N LEU A 19 -5.77 5.81 1.92
CA LEU A 19 -5.61 6.67 3.10
C LEU A 19 -6.50 7.91 3.01
N ALA A 20 -6.56 8.54 1.84
CA ALA A 20 -7.41 9.71 1.61
C ALA A 20 -8.91 9.36 1.78
N HIS A 21 -9.34 8.21 1.24
CA HIS A 21 -10.71 7.71 1.38
C HIS A 21 -11.03 7.34 2.84
N ASN A 22 -10.13 6.64 3.52
CA ASN A 22 -10.33 6.30 4.93
C ASN A 22 -10.49 7.55 5.80
N LEU A 23 -9.64 8.57 5.58
CA LEU A 23 -9.73 9.82 6.32
C LEU A 23 -11.03 10.58 6.00
N LYS A 24 -11.43 10.62 4.73
CA LYS A 24 -12.64 11.32 4.29
C LYS A 24 -13.93 10.70 4.83
N HIS A 25 -14.02 9.36 4.81
CA HIS A 25 -15.28 8.66 5.13
C HIS A 25 -15.35 8.17 6.57
N ASN A 26 -14.27 7.61 7.09
CA ASN A 26 -14.25 7.04 8.44
C ASN A 26 -13.76 8.04 9.49
N ARG A 27 -13.05 9.11 9.08
CA ARG A 27 -12.48 10.14 9.97
C ARG A 27 -11.67 9.57 11.13
N ALA A 28 -11.05 8.42 10.90
CA ALA A 28 -10.28 7.69 11.90
C ALA A 28 -8.90 7.34 11.36
N LEU A 29 -7.89 7.53 12.19
CA LEU A 29 -6.51 7.12 11.91
C LEU A 29 -6.04 6.19 13.02
N HIS A 30 -5.19 5.23 12.66
CA HIS A 30 -4.50 4.37 13.60
C HIS A 30 -3.28 5.10 14.17
N ASP A 31 -2.81 4.63 15.33
CA ASP A 31 -1.65 5.24 16.01
C ASP A 31 -0.38 5.14 15.19
N HIS A 32 -0.24 4.02 14.43
CA HIS A 32 0.85 3.81 13.50
C HIS A 32 0.32 3.65 12.08
N ILE A 33 0.88 4.41 11.16
CA ILE A 33 0.54 4.35 9.74
C ILE A 33 1.80 3.99 8.96
N ILE A 34 1.75 2.88 8.24
CA ILE A 34 2.83 2.43 7.36
C ILE A 34 2.33 2.49 5.92
N VAL A 35 2.98 3.31 5.10
CA VAL A 35 2.72 3.37 3.66
C VAL A 35 3.75 2.52 2.94
N VAL A 36 3.31 1.44 2.32
CA VAL A 36 4.17 0.50 1.61
C VAL A 36 4.04 0.69 0.11
N THR A 37 5.16 0.90 -0.57
CA THR A 37 5.25 0.89 -2.02
C THR A 37 6.19 -0.24 -2.45
N LEU A 38 5.72 -1.12 -3.33
CA LEU A 38 6.56 -2.17 -3.91
C LEU A 38 6.97 -1.76 -5.33
N LYS A 39 8.25 -1.89 -5.64
CA LYS A 39 8.82 -1.59 -6.95
C LYS A 39 9.56 -2.80 -7.49
N VAL A 40 9.36 -3.07 -8.77
CA VAL A 40 10.15 -4.06 -9.51
C VAL A 40 11.31 -3.34 -10.18
N ASP A 41 12.50 -3.88 -9.99
CA ASP A 41 13.70 -3.48 -10.70
C ASP A 41 13.76 -4.31 -11.99
N GLU A 42 13.64 -3.62 -13.14
CA GLU A 42 13.59 -4.26 -14.45
C GLU A 42 14.98 -4.71 -14.92
N ASP A 43 16.04 -4.13 -14.36
CA ASP A 43 17.42 -4.40 -14.75
C ASP A 43 18.03 -5.57 -13.97
N ARG A 44 17.47 -5.92 -12.81
CA ARG A 44 18.01 -6.92 -11.90
C ARG A 44 17.05 -8.09 -11.70
N ALA A 45 17.57 -9.29 -11.84
CA ALA A 45 16.79 -10.50 -11.57
C ALA A 45 16.46 -10.66 -10.08
N ILE A 46 17.42 -10.31 -9.21
CA ILE A 46 17.32 -10.40 -7.75
C ILE A 46 17.94 -9.13 -7.14
N VAL A 47 17.27 -8.54 -6.16
CA VAL A 47 17.76 -7.39 -5.40
C VAL A 47 18.39 -7.87 -4.08
N PRO A 48 19.63 -7.45 -3.76
CA PRO A 48 20.27 -7.77 -2.49
C PRO A 48 19.44 -7.27 -1.28
N ASP A 49 19.47 -7.99 -0.17
CA ASP A 49 18.69 -7.63 1.01
C ASP A 49 19.07 -6.29 1.63
N SER A 50 20.32 -5.84 1.42
CA SER A 50 20.80 -4.53 1.85
C SER A 50 20.14 -3.36 1.12
N GLU A 51 19.72 -3.58 -0.14
CA GLU A 51 19.09 -2.56 -0.98
C GLU A 51 17.56 -2.75 -1.09
N ARG A 52 17.03 -3.85 -0.52
CA ARG A 52 15.63 -4.25 -0.66
C ARG A 52 14.65 -3.26 -0.06
N VAL A 53 14.98 -2.64 1.06
CA VAL A 53 14.07 -1.75 1.78
C VAL A 53 14.70 -0.39 2.00
N SER A 54 13.95 0.64 1.64
CA SER A 54 14.31 2.03 1.93
C SER A 54 13.17 2.73 2.64
N PHE A 55 13.53 3.54 3.64
CA PHE A 55 12.59 4.30 4.45
C PHE A 55 12.58 5.76 4.03
N GLN A 56 11.38 6.35 4.02
CA GLN A 56 11.19 7.78 3.90
C GLN A 56 10.22 8.18 5.01
N THR A 57 10.73 8.82 6.03
CA THR A 57 9.89 9.36 7.09
C THR A 57 9.13 10.56 6.53
N ARG A 58 7.84 10.39 6.24
CA ARG A 58 6.89 11.45 5.96
C ARG A 58 6.02 11.65 7.19
N GLY A 59 6.58 12.17 8.23
CA GLY A 59 5.80 12.66 9.34
C GLY A 59 6.30 14.04 9.67
N PRO A 60 5.49 14.92 10.15
CA PRO A 60 6.00 16.15 10.68
C PRO A 60 6.87 15.79 11.88
N LYS A 61 8.17 15.94 11.74
CA LYS A 61 8.96 16.54 12.81
C LYS A 61 8.42 17.97 13.05
N PHE A 62 7.26 18.23 12.50
CA PHE A 62 6.50 19.46 12.49
C PHE A 62 5.30 19.25 13.38
N CYS A 63 5.42 19.73 14.47
CA CYS A 63 4.53 20.33 15.42
C CYS A 63 4.88 19.83 16.81
N LYS A 64 5.91 20.38 17.37
CA LYS A 64 5.78 20.86 18.73
C LYS A 64 4.81 22.05 18.64
N VAL A 65 3.56 21.77 18.37
CA VAL A 65 2.47 22.63 18.77
C VAL A 65 2.11 22.15 20.16
N ASP A 66 2.07 23.06 21.10
CA ASP A 66 1.73 22.85 22.52
C ASP A 66 0.26 22.38 22.71
N SER A 67 -0.20 21.43 21.93
CA SER A 67 -1.50 20.78 22.04
C SER A 67 -1.28 19.29 22.27
N HIS A 68 -1.96 18.79 23.28
CA HIS A 68 -1.98 17.37 23.72
C HIS A 68 -2.57 16.39 22.69
N GLU A 69 -2.45 16.66 21.41
CA GLU A 69 -2.87 15.75 20.34
C GLU A 69 -1.70 14.92 19.87
N GLU A 70 -1.70 13.65 20.22
CA GLU A 70 -0.78 12.66 19.67
C GLU A 70 -1.11 12.42 18.18
N PHE A 71 -0.32 12.99 17.30
CA PHE A 71 -0.43 12.69 15.87
C PHE A 71 0.13 11.28 15.59
N PRO A 72 -0.53 10.52 14.70
CA PRO A 72 -0.06 9.20 14.35
C PRO A 72 1.32 9.25 13.70
N SER A 73 2.17 8.27 14.03
CA SER A 73 3.47 8.12 13.37
C SER A 73 3.25 7.61 11.94
N VAL A 74 3.77 8.30 10.93
CA VAL A 74 3.66 7.92 9.54
C VAL A 74 5.03 7.54 8.99
N LEU A 75 5.18 6.28 8.59
CA LEU A 75 6.38 5.76 7.96
C LEU A 75 6.09 5.36 6.51
N SER A 76 6.83 5.91 5.56
CA SER A 76 6.78 5.47 4.17
C SER A 76 7.95 4.54 3.90
N VAL A 77 7.65 3.34 3.44
CA VAL A 77 8.61 2.31 3.14
C VAL A 77 8.51 1.86 1.68
N THR A 78 9.65 1.71 1.02
CA THR A 78 9.72 1.18 -0.34
C THR A 78 10.44 -0.15 -0.32
N GLY A 79 9.76 -1.21 -0.77
CA GLY A 79 10.35 -2.51 -1.04
C GLY A 79 10.75 -2.61 -2.52
N ARG A 80 11.98 -3.05 -2.79
CA ARG A 80 12.48 -3.32 -4.15
C ARG A 80 12.64 -4.82 -4.36
N PHE A 81 12.18 -5.30 -5.51
CA PHE A 81 12.25 -6.70 -5.90
C PHE A 81 12.79 -6.79 -7.33
N GLY A 82 13.61 -7.77 -7.59
CA GLY A 82 14.04 -8.07 -8.96
C GLY A 82 12.90 -8.68 -9.79
N PHE A 83 13.01 -8.64 -11.11
CA PHE A 83 11.96 -9.10 -12.02
C PHE A 83 11.67 -10.62 -11.89
N ARG A 84 12.56 -11.43 -11.31
CA ARG A 84 12.36 -12.86 -11.05
C ARG A 84 11.86 -13.16 -9.63
N GLU A 85 11.76 -12.16 -8.76
CA GLU A 85 11.33 -12.32 -7.39
C GLU A 85 9.82 -12.13 -7.26
N LYS A 86 9.20 -12.91 -6.38
CA LYS A 86 7.82 -12.65 -5.99
C LYS A 86 7.77 -11.47 -5.02
N GLN A 87 6.90 -10.51 -5.32
CA GLN A 87 6.68 -9.39 -4.43
C GLN A 87 5.98 -9.87 -3.16
N ASN A 88 6.63 -9.69 -2.02
CA ASN A 88 6.10 -10.05 -0.72
C ASN A 88 6.17 -8.85 0.21
N VAL A 89 5.03 -8.49 0.78
CA VAL A 89 4.92 -7.33 1.69
C VAL A 89 5.55 -7.63 3.05
N PHE A 90 5.50 -8.86 3.54
CA PHE A 90 5.90 -9.20 4.91
C PHE A 90 7.36 -8.87 5.25
N PRO A 91 8.38 -9.22 4.44
CA PRO A 91 9.76 -8.85 4.75
C PRO A 91 9.99 -7.34 4.81
N VAL A 92 9.22 -6.58 4.01
CA VAL A 92 9.27 -5.11 4.01
C VAL A 92 8.65 -4.55 5.28
N LEU A 93 7.52 -5.11 5.71
CA LEU A 93 6.84 -4.73 6.94
C LEU A 93 7.64 -5.08 8.19
N GLU A 94 8.28 -6.24 8.22
CA GLU A 94 9.13 -6.64 9.35
C GLU A 94 10.23 -5.60 9.62
N LYS A 95 10.91 -5.15 8.57
CA LYS A 95 11.89 -4.06 8.69
C LYS A 95 11.24 -2.72 9.10
N ALA A 96 10.03 -2.44 8.62
CA ALA A 96 9.31 -1.23 9.01
C ALA A 96 8.92 -1.24 10.50
N TYR A 97 8.50 -2.37 11.03
CA TYR A 97 8.22 -2.52 12.46
C TYR A 97 9.47 -2.36 13.32
N GLN A 98 10.60 -2.91 12.88
CA GLN A 98 11.90 -2.72 13.55
C GLN A 98 12.30 -1.24 13.58
N GLU A 99 12.13 -0.52 12.48
CA GLU A 99 12.44 0.91 12.37
C GLU A 99 11.57 1.76 13.30
N LEU A 100 10.29 1.41 13.42
CA LEU A 100 9.36 2.09 14.34
C LEU A 100 9.55 1.67 15.80
N GLY A 101 10.30 0.60 16.09
CA GLY A 101 10.47 0.05 17.43
C GLY A 101 9.20 -0.54 18.02
N ILE A 102 8.27 -0.99 17.17
CA ILE A 102 7.00 -1.59 17.58
C ILE A 102 6.99 -3.10 17.28
N ASN A 103 6.35 -3.87 18.16
CA ASN A 103 6.14 -5.29 17.91
C ASN A 103 4.98 -5.51 16.93
N PRO A 104 5.16 -6.29 15.86
CA PRO A 104 4.08 -6.60 14.95
C PRO A 104 3.01 -7.42 15.67
N ASN A 105 1.79 -6.88 15.73
CA ASN A 105 0.62 -7.62 16.21
C ASN A 105 -0.32 -7.86 15.02
N PRO A 106 -0.38 -9.09 14.49
CA PRO A 106 -1.25 -9.39 13.36
C PRO A 106 -2.73 -9.14 13.65
N LEU A 107 -3.15 -9.20 14.93
CA LEU A 107 -4.53 -8.95 15.34
C LEU A 107 -4.88 -7.46 15.38
N GLU A 108 -3.89 -6.58 15.48
CA GLU A 108 -4.05 -5.13 15.52
C GLU A 108 -3.58 -4.44 14.25
N THR A 109 -3.21 -5.23 13.21
CA THR A 109 -2.79 -4.71 11.91
C THR A 109 -3.92 -4.83 10.91
N THR A 110 -4.25 -3.71 10.25
CA THR A 110 -5.24 -3.65 9.16
C THR A 110 -4.55 -3.20 7.88
N TYR A 111 -4.79 -3.91 6.79
CA TYR A 111 -4.24 -3.62 5.46
C TYR A 111 -5.28 -2.89 4.62
N PHE A 112 -4.92 -1.75 4.07
CA PHE A 112 -5.77 -0.94 3.22
C PHE A 112 -5.26 -0.96 1.80
N LEU A 113 -6.14 -1.33 0.87
CA LEU A 113 -5.90 -1.35 -0.56
C LEU A 113 -6.85 -0.39 -1.26
N SER A 114 -6.37 0.30 -2.29
CA SER A 114 -7.25 0.99 -3.22
C SER A 114 -7.78 0.00 -4.26
N ARG A 115 -9.08 -0.03 -4.43
CA ARG A 115 -9.72 -0.73 -5.52
C ARG A 115 -9.90 0.24 -6.69
N GLU A 116 -9.21 0.01 -7.79
CA GLU A 116 -9.46 0.75 -9.02
C GLU A 116 -10.60 0.07 -9.78
N THR A 117 -11.69 0.80 -9.96
CA THR A 117 -12.80 0.36 -10.82
C THR A 117 -12.60 0.99 -12.18
N ILE A 118 -12.42 0.16 -13.21
CA ILE A 118 -12.33 0.63 -14.59
C ILE A 118 -13.72 1.02 -15.04
N VAL A 119 -13.95 2.32 -15.16
CA VAL A 119 -15.19 2.87 -15.70
C VAL A 119 -14.99 3.07 -17.21
N ARG A 120 -15.95 2.61 -18.02
CA ARG A 120 -15.93 2.86 -19.46
C ARG A 120 -15.93 4.36 -19.73
N ALA A 121 -14.94 4.84 -20.47
CA ALA A 121 -14.92 6.21 -20.92
C ALA A 121 -16.04 6.38 -21.95
N THR A 122 -16.99 7.27 -21.67
CA THR A 122 -18.09 7.61 -22.59
C THR A 122 -17.67 8.58 -23.70
N THR A 123 -16.47 9.16 -23.59
CA THR A 123 -15.94 10.13 -24.56
C THR A 123 -14.44 9.92 -24.73
N GLY A 124 -14.00 9.63 -25.94
CA GLY A 124 -12.60 9.44 -26.32
C GLY A 124 -12.29 8.00 -26.69
N PHE A 125 -11.27 7.75 -27.41
CA PHE A 125 -10.79 6.49 -27.99
C PHE A 125 -11.51 5.23 -27.50
N SER A 126 -12.60 4.83 -28.16
CA SER A 126 -13.30 3.58 -27.89
C SER A 126 -12.44 2.42 -28.39
N LEU A 127 -12.05 1.54 -27.48
CA LEU A 127 -11.52 0.24 -27.88
C LEU A 127 -12.56 -0.49 -28.72
N ASN A 128 -12.15 -1.22 -29.76
CA ASN A 128 -13.06 -2.07 -30.51
C ASN A 128 -13.76 -3.06 -29.55
N ALA A 129 -15.01 -3.41 -29.81
CA ALA A 129 -15.81 -4.32 -28.98
C ALA A 129 -15.07 -5.63 -28.63
N VAL A 130 -14.20 -6.12 -29.50
CA VAL A 130 -13.36 -7.30 -29.29
C VAL A 130 -12.27 -7.02 -28.24
N GLN A 131 -11.64 -5.84 -28.30
CA GLN A 131 -10.62 -5.42 -27.34
C GLN A 131 -11.22 -5.17 -25.96
N GLU A 132 -12.40 -4.57 -25.89
CA GLU A 132 -13.13 -4.40 -24.62
C GLU A 132 -13.46 -5.74 -23.97
N LYS A 133 -13.95 -6.71 -24.75
CA LYS A 133 -14.30 -8.04 -24.26
C LYS A 133 -13.05 -8.83 -23.83
N LEU A 134 -11.94 -8.71 -24.57
CA LEU A 134 -10.66 -9.31 -24.20
C LEU A 134 -10.15 -8.70 -22.89
N PHE A 135 -10.22 -7.38 -22.75
CA PHE A 135 -9.79 -6.68 -21.56
C PHE A 135 -10.64 -7.05 -20.33
N GLU A 136 -11.95 -7.18 -20.50
CA GLU A 136 -12.87 -7.64 -19.44
C GLU A 136 -12.53 -9.07 -18.98
N VAL A 137 -12.22 -9.98 -19.91
CA VAL A 137 -11.81 -11.35 -19.59
C VAL A 137 -10.46 -11.36 -18.85
N LEU A 138 -9.49 -10.57 -19.31
CA LEU A 138 -8.18 -10.46 -18.65
C LEU A 138 -8.30 -9.88 -17.24
N ASN A 139 -9.12 -8.85 -17.07
CA ASN A 139 -9.35 -8.23 -15.76
C ASN A 139 -10.07 -9.18 -14.79
N ARG A 140 -11.04 -9.97 -15.29
CA ARG A 140 -11.75 -10.98 -14.48
C ARG A 140 -10.82 -12.12 -14.04
N ASN A 141 -9.81 -12.46 -14.83
CA ASN A 141 -8.84 -13.51 -14.54
C ASN A 141 -7.57 -12.99 -13.83
N SER A 142 -7.47 -11.67 -13.57
CA SER A 142 -6.35 -11.12 -12.81
C SER A 142 -6.46 -11.53 -11.34
N LEU A 143 -5.31 -11.83 -10.73
CA LEU A 143 -5.25 -12.08 -9.30
C LEU A 143 -5.68 -10.82 -8.54
N SER A 144 -6.48 -11.00 -7.48
CA SER A 144 -6.77 -9.89 -6.57
C SER A 144 -5.48 -9.37 -5.94
N ALA A 145 -5.41 -8.09 -5.64
CA ALA A 145 -4.24 -7.51 -4.97
C ALA A 145 -3.95 -8.22 -3.63
N THR A 146 -4.98 -8.64 -2.91
CA THR A 146 -4.88 -9.43 -1.69
C THR A 146 -4.13 -10.75 -1.92
N ALA A 147 -4.47 -11.50 -2.97
CA ALA A 147 -3.81 -12.74 -3.32
C ALA A 147 -2.39 -12.50 -3.87
N TYR A 148 -2.21 -11.45 -4.69
CA TYR A 148 -0.92 -11.11 -5.26
C TYR A 148 0.13 -10.77 -4.21
N PHE A 149 -0.23 -9.99 -3.20
CA PHE A 149 0.65 -9.60 -2.10
C PHE A 149 0.64 -10.57 -0.92
N ASN A 150 -0.08 -11.69 -1.03
CA ASN A 150 -0.23 -12.72 0.00
C ASN A 150 -0.73 -12.18 1.35
N LEU A 151 -1.66 -11.23 1.32
CA LEU A 151 -2.22 -10.61 2.53
C LEU A 151 -3.29 -11.50 3.18
N PRO A 152 -3.46 -11.44 4.53
CA PRO A 152 -4.49 -12.19 5.22
C PRO A 152 -5.89 -11.62 4.89
N PRO A 153 -6.79 -12.39 4.23
CA PRO A 153 -8.06 -11.85 3.70
C PRO A 153 -8.96 -11.23 4.77
N GLY A 154 -8.93 -11.77 6.00
CA GLY A 154 -9.72 -11.26 7.12
C GLY A 154 -9.24 -9.94 7.72
N ARG A 155 -8.15 -9.36 7.20
CA ARG A 155 -7.52 -8.13 7.70
C ARG A 155 -7.36 -7.07 6.61
N VAL A 156 -7.91 -7.31 5.44
CA VAL A 156 -7.82 -6.41 4.29
C VAL A 156 -9.11 -5.63 4.14
N VAL A 157 -8.97 -4.32 3.99
CA VAL A 157 -10.05 -3.38 3.67
C VAL A 157 -9.75 -2.79 2.30
N GLU A 158 -10.62 -3.04 1.34
CA GLU A 158 -10.54 -2.46 0.00
C GLU A 158 -11.41 -1.20 -0.05
N LEU A 159 -10.79 -0.07 -0.35
CA LEU A 159 -11.45 1.23 -0.48
C LEU A 159 -11.35 1.71 -1.95
N GLY A 160 -12.48 2.05 -2.53
CA GLY A 160 -12.58 2.53 -3.91
C GLY A 160 -13.56 3.68 -4.06
#